data_43a08d4c67601a3ec57064ceed517228
#
_entry.id   43a08d4c67601a3ec57064ceed517228
#
_cell.length_a   1.000
_cell.length_b   1.000
_cell.length_c   1.000
_cell.angle_alpha   90.00
_cell.angle_beta   90.00
_cell.angle_gamma   90.00
#
_symmetry.space_group_name_H-M   'P 1'
#
loop_
_entity.id
_entity.type
_entity.pdbx_description
1 polymer ?
#
loop_
_entity_poly.entity_id
_entity_poly.type
_entity_poly.pdbx_seq_one_letter_code
_entity_poly.pdbx_strand_id
1 'polypeptide(L)'
;MNCPIIAAPEHFLPTSQSVPTAVRPALTNLTLSLGPIIGLGIGRFAYALVLPDMRDSLHWSYSAASFMNTVNAAGYLLGALIAAQLAQRVGGLAAVRGGTLAALASLAVCAMTSDFAALSLARLMTGIGAGVALVAGGALAARVALAQPARASFVLSLFYAGPPLGIVVSGLIAPFVLQAFGPGSWWIVWAVLAALGAVLIVPLLVMPIPASAAVPETRADRVSLRPMAICLVSYFLYGAGYIAYLTFMIAYVRDLGGGAVAQSAFWCLIGLAGFSTPWVWRRVLALDRGGRPTAFILTVNAIGAALPSLGHSPAMLALSAAVFGIAFSTVTTATTAFVRFNLPQSAWPRAIAALTISFGIGQTMGPFGVGAITDAMGSLTYALNVSAALLLLGAAMAAMQSKLKRTDRAS
;
A
#
# COMPACT_ATOMS: atom_id res chain seq x y z
N MET A 1 46.02 63.26 14.44
CA MET A 1 44.58 63.09 14.36
C MET A 1 44.26 61.65 14.72
N ASN A 2 43.86 61.41 15.96
CA ASN A 2 43.58 60.10 16.52
C ASN A 2 42.15 59.70 16.18
N CYS A 3 41.97 58.52 15.53
CA CYS A 3 40.70 57.93 15.33
C CYS A 3 40.47 56.84 16.43
N PRO A 4 39.36 56.86 17.20
CA PRO A 4 39.12 55.87 18.24
C PRO A 4 38.63 54.58 17.64
N ILE A 5 39.25 53.48 18.07
CA ILE A 5 38.84 52.10 17.82
C ILE A 5 37.58 51.82 18.62
N ILE A 6 36.45 51.63 17.92
CA ILE A 6 35.19 51.18 18.49
C ILE A 6 35.30 49.65 18.73
N ALA A 7 35.28 49.22 19.98
CA ALA A 7 35.21 47.82 20.37
C ALA A 7 33.86 47.22 19.91
N ALA A 8 33.91 46.14 19.17
CA ALA A 8 32.76 45.37 18.79
C ALA A 8 32.15 44.64 20.05
N PRO A 9 30.83 44.55 20.16
CA PRO A 9 30.20 43.84 21.29
C PRO A 9 30.44 42.33 21.18
N GLU A 10 30.78 41.73 22.30
CA GLU A 10 30.96 40.30 22.47
C GLU A 10 29.72 39.54 21.95
N HIS A 11 29.94 38.67 20.99
CA HIS A 11 28.94 37.77 20.45
C HIS A 11 28.39 36.88 21.56
N PHE A 12 27.11 37.03 21.83
CA PHE A 12 26.28 35.99 22.45
C PHE A 12 26.44 34.70 21.67
N LEU A 13 27.25 33.79 22.18
CA LEU A 13 27.20 32.39 21.74
C LEU A 13 25.83 31.84 22.17
N PRO A 14 25.00 31.34 21.24
CA PRO A 14 23.78 30.68 21.64
C PRO A 14 24.18 29.46 22.50
N THR A 15 23.65 29.42 23.74
CA THR A 15 23.73 28.27 24.62
C THR A 15 23.47 27.01 23.84
N SER A 16 24.40 26.05 23.88
CA SER A 16 24.26 24.73 23.30
C SER A 16 22.97 24.11 23.82
N GLN A 17 21.89 24.23 23.05
CA GLN A 17 20.73 23.40 23.27
C GLN A 17 21.22 21.96 23.13
N SER A 18 21.14 21.20 24.21
CA SER A 18 21.40 19.78 24.27
C SER A 18 20.67 19.11 23.12
N VAL A 19 21.44 18.65 22.13
CA VAL A 19 20.93 17.84 21.01
C VAL A 19 20.25 16.62 21.64
N PRO A 20 18.93 16.46 21.49
CA PRO A 20 18.25 15.29 22.05
C PRO A 20 18.90 14.05 21.44
N THR A 21 19.13 13.05 22.29
CA THR A 21 19.59 11.68 22.00
C THR A 21 19.50 11.30 20.53
N ALA A 22 20.64 11.02 19.91
CA ALA A 22 20.79 10.80 18.47
C ALA A 22 19.69 9.86 17.94
N VAL A 23 18.67 10.42 17.33
CA VAL A 23 17.62 9.69 16.62
C VAL A 23 18.33 8.81 15.58
N ARG A 24 18.20 7.50 15.68
CA ARG A 24 18.70 6.56 14.68
C ARG A 24 17.66 6.47 13.54
N PRO A 25 17.81 7.20 12.42
CA PRO A 25 16.74 7.35 11.42
C PRO A 25 16.27 6.02 10.83
N ALA A 26 17.17 5.06 10.67
CA ALA A 26 16.82 3.72 10.19
C ALA A 26 15.89 2.99 11.18
N LEU A 27 16.22 3.00 12.49
CA LEU A 27 15.41 2.37 13.52
C LEU A 27 14.03 3.05 13.63
N THR A 28 14.00 4.38 13.55
CA THR A 28 12.74 5.15 13.57
C THR A 28 11.85 4.76 12.39
N ASN A 29 12.39 4.66 11.19
CA ASN A 29 11.60 4.28 10.02
C ASN A 29 11.18 2.80 10.05
N LEU A 30 11.99 1.91 10.61
CA LEU A 30 11.57 0.54 10.90
C LEU A 30 10.43 0.51 11.92
N THR A 31 10.48 1.32 12.97
CA THR A 31 9.38 1.41 13.94
C THR A 31 8.11 1.99 13.30
N LEU A 32 8.24 3.03 12.48
CA LEU A 32 7.11 3.58 11.73
C LEU A 32 6.51 2.58 10.74
N SER A 33 7.33 1.66 10.17
CA SER A 33 6.85 0.63 9.23
C SER A 33 5.92 -0.40 9.88
N LEU A 34 5.92 -0.52 11.21
CA LEU A 34 4.99 -1.40 11.94
C LEU A 34 3.54 -1.02 11.68
N GLY A 35 3.23 0.27 11.48
CA GLY A 35 1.90 0.71 11.09
C GLY A 35 1.43 0.08 9.77
N PRO A 36 2.13 0.26 8.64
CA PRO A 36 1.84 -0.41 7.38
C PRO A 36 1.94 -1.94 7.42
N ILE A 37 2.81 -2.55 8.22
CA ILE A 37 2.85 -4.00 8.43
C ILE A 37 1.50 -4.47 8.97
N ILE A 38 1.03 -3.85 10.06
CA ILE A 38 -0.22 -4.23 10.73
C ILE A 38 -1.44 -3.87 9.86
N GLY A 39 -1.52 -2.62 9.40
CA GLY A 39 -2.71 -2.13 8.70
C GLY A 39 -2.89 -2.71 7.29
N LEU A 40 -1.82 -2.76 6.49
CA LEU A 40 -1.87 -3.22 5.10
C LEU A 40 -1.50 -4.69 4.97
N GLY A 41 -0.31 -5.07 5.41
CA GLY A 41 0.20 -6.43 5.21
C GLY A 41 -0.67 -7.46 5.92
N ILE A 42 -0.90 -7.28 7.22
CA ILE A 42 -1.72 -8.17 8.04
C ILE A 42 -3.20 -7.83 7.89
N GLY A 43 -3.59 -6.58 8.11
CA GLY A 43 -5.00 -6.20 8.19
C GLY A 43 -5.73 -6.29 6.85
N ARG A 44 -5.13 -5.82 5.79
CA ARG A 44 -5.76 -5.77 4.47
C ARG A 44 -5.51 -7.02 3.63
N PHE A 45 -4.23 -7.35 3.42
CA PHE A 45 -3.86 -8.38 2.45
C PHE A 45 -4.07 -9.80 2.96
N ALA A 46 -3.96 -10.06 4.28
CA ALA A 46 -4.24 -11.38 4.84
C ALA A 46 -5.67 -11.86 4.59
N TYR A 47 -6.61 -10.96 4.28
CA TYR A 47 -7.98 -11.34 3.93
C TYR A 47 -8.04 -12.37 2.79
N ALA A 48 -7.18 -12.25 1.79
CA ALA A 48 -7.14 -13.19 0.67
C ALA A 48 -6.82 -14.64 1.11
N LEU A 49 -6.06 -14.80 2.20
CA LEU A 49 -5.71 -16.11 2.77
C LEU A 49 -6.89 -16.74 3.53
N VAL A 50 -7.75 -15.95 4.16
CA VAL A 50 -8.92 -16.41 4.92
C VAL A 50 -10.21 -16.43 4.11
N LEU A 51 -10.26 -15.69 2.99
CA LEU A 51 -11.45 -15.56 2.15
C LEU A 51 -12.06 -16.92 1.75
N PRO A 52 -11.28 -17.93 1.30
CA PRO A 52 -11.86 -19.21 0.91
C PRO A 52 -12.57 -19.92 2.07
N ASP A 53 -11.98 -19.91 3.27
CA ASP A 53 -12.55 -20.55 4.44
C ASP A 53 -13.75 -19.77 4.98
N MET A 54 -13.69 -18.43 5.01
CA MET A 54 -14.85 -17.58 5.36
C MET A 54 -16.01 -17.79 4.39
N ARG A 55 -15.73 -17.79 3.08
CA ARG A 55 -16.76 -17.99 2.05
C ARG A 55 -17.50 -19.32 2.25
N ASP A 56 -16.75 -20.40 2.42
CA ASP A 56 -17.32 -21.74 2.52
C ASP A 56 -18.10 -21.92 3.82
N SER A 57 -17.55 -21.50 4.97
CA SER A 57 -18.15 -21.66 6.28
C SER A 57 -19.36 -20.73 6.53
N LEU A 58 -19.37 -19.55 5.92
CA LEU A 58 -20.44 -18.57 6.00
C LEU A 58 -21.44 -18.64 4.83
N HIS A 59 -21.24 -19.59 3.91
CA HIS A 59 -22.07 -19.81 2.71
C HIS A 59 -22.20 -18.55 1.83
N TRP A 60 -21.11 -17.80 1.69
CA TRP A 60 -21.09 -16.59 0.87
C TRP A 60 -20.86 -16.88 -0.61
N SER A 61 -21.45 -16.06 -1.48
CA SER A 61 -21.05 -15.96 -2.87
C SER A 61 -19.67 -15.31 -3.02
N TYR A 62 -19.05 -15.39 -4.19
CA TYR A 62 -17.81 -14.68 -4.46
C TYR A 62 -17.97 -13.16 -4.41
N SER A 63 -19.11 -12.62 -4.83
CA SER A 63 -19.43 -11.20 -4.69
C SER A 63 -19.57 -10.79 -3.22
N ALA A 64 -20.24 -11.56 -2.37
CA ALA A 64 -20.33 -11.29 -0.94
C ALA A 64 -18.96 -11.33 -0.26
N ALA A 65 -18.17 -12.36 -0.53
CA ALA A 65 -16.81 -12.47 0.00
C ALA A 65 -15.91 -11.32 -0.47
N SER A 66 -15.95 -10.96 -1.76
CA SER A 66 -15.13 -9.86 -2.30
C SER A 66 -15.60 -8.48 -1.85
N PHE A 67 -16.88 -8.33 -1.45
CA PHE A 67 -17.39 -7.10 -0.85
C PHE A 67 -16.61 -6.71 0.41
N MET A 68 -16.10 -7.64 1.18
CA MET A 68 -15.24 -7.36 2.34
C MET A 68 -13.95 -6.63 1.94
N ASN A 69 -13.38 -6.95 0.77
CA ASN A 69 -12.23 -6.21 0.22
C ASN A 69 -12.65 -4.85 -0.37
N THR A 70 -13.82 -4.78 -0.96
CA THR A 70 -14.42 -3.54 -1.46
C THR A 70 -14.57 -2.51 -0.34
N VAL A 71 -15.21 -2.86 0.77
CA VAL A 71 -15.38 -1.94 1.91
C VAL A 71 -14.05 -1.59 2.58
N ASN A 72 -13.12 -2.53 2.65
CA ASN A 72 -11.78 -2.26 3.14
C ASN A 72 -11.03 -1.26 2.23
N ALA A 73 -11.14 -1.40 0.91
CA ALA A 73 -10.54 -0.49 -0.05
C ALA A 73 -11.17 0.91 0.00
N ALA A 74 -12.50 0.99 0.17
CA ALA A 74 -13.19 2.25 0.39
C ALA A 74 -12.71 2.92 1.69
N GLY A 75 -12.58 2.13 2.77
CA GLY A 75 -12.00 2.61 4.03
C GLY A 75 -10.57 3.13 3.86
N TYR A 76 -9.73 2.41 3.13
CA TYR A 76 -8.37 2.86 2.85
C TYR A 76 -8.33 4.20 2.10
N LEU A 77 -9.18 4.37 1.10
CA LEU A 77 -9.30 5.64 0.37
C LEU A 77 -9.73 6.77 1.32
N LEU A 78 -10.74 6.55 2.14
CA LEU A 78 -11.20 7.53 3.14
C LEU A 78 -10.07 7.87 4.13
N GLY A 79 -9.41 6.86 4.68
CA GLY A 79 -8.27 7.03 5.58
C GLY A 79 -7.13 7.83 4.95
N ALA A 80 -6.78 7.54 3.71
CA ALA A 80 -5.74 8.25 2.97
C ALA A 80 -6.10 9.73 2.73
N LEU A 81 -7.37 10.02 2.43
CA LEU A 81 -7.85 11.39 2.19
C LEU A 81 -7.87 12.24 3.47
N ILE A 82 -8.23 11.67 4.60
CA ILE A 82 -8.31 12.41 5.89
C ILE A 82 -6.97 12.44 6.63
N ALA A 83 -5.98 11.63 6.25
CA ALA A 83 -4.73 11.44 6.99
C ALA A 83 -3.98 12.75 7.24
N ALA A 84 -3.88 13.63 6.24
CA ALA A 84 -3.19 14.90 6.37
C ALA A 84 -3.90 15.84 7.37
N GLN A 85 -5.22 15.95 7.28
CA GLN A 85 -6.03 16.77 8.18
C GLN A 85 -5.98 16.24 9.62
N LEU A 86 -6.05 14.90 9.76
CA LEU A 86 -5.93 14.26 11.07
C LEU A 86 -4.55 14.51 11.68
N ALA A 87 -3.48 14.34 10.88
CA ALA A 87 -2.12 14.59 11.34
C ALA A 87 -1.87 16.07 11.73
N GLN A 88 -2.55 17.02 11.10
CA GLN A 88 -2.51 18.42 11.49
C GLN A 88 -3.21 18.68 12.83
N ARG A 89 -4.35 18.01 13.09
CA ARG A 89 -5.15 18.22 14.31
C ARG A 89 -4.57 17.53 15.54
N VAL A 90 -4.13 16.28 15.42
CA VAL A 90 -3.68 15.46 16.56
C VAL A 90 -2.16 15.23 16.60
N GLY A 91 -1.45 15.66 15.56
CA GLY A 91 -0.02 15.38 15.36
C GLY A 91 0.22 14.11 14.54
N GLY A 92 1.28 14.12 13.74
CA GLY A 92 1.57 13.02 12.79
C GLY A 92 1.76 11.66 13.47
N LEU A 93 2.51 11.61 14.58
CA LEU A 93 2.75 10.36 15.32
C LEU A 93 1.47 9.83 15.98
N ALA A 94 0.65 10.70 16.54
CA ALA A 94 -0.63 10.31 17.14
C ALA A 94 -1.60 9.78 16.06
N ALA A 95 -1.62 10.39 14.86
CA ALA A 95 -2.39 9.88 13.74
C ALA A 95 -1.94 8.48 13.30
N VAL A 96 -0.62 8.22 13.20
CA VAL A 96 -0.08 6.89 12.88
C VAL A 96 -0.46 5.87 13.94
N ARG A 97 -0.26 6.19 15.22
CA ARG A 97 -0.60 5.31 16.34
C ARG A 97 -2.09 5.00 16.37
N GLY A 98 -2.93 6.04 16.28
CA GLY A 98 -4.40 5.91 16.27
C GLY A 98 -4.91 5.09 15.09
N GLY A 99 -4.38 5.35 13.87
CA GLY A 99 -4.72 4.56 12.69
C GLY A 99 -4.31 3.09 12.82
N THR A 100 -3.12 2.82 13.35
CA THR A 100 -2.65 1.45 13.58
C THR A 100 -3.47 0.73 14.65
N LEU A 101 -3.81 1.41 15.75
CA LEU A 101 -4.67 0.87 16.80
C LEU A 101 -6.09 0.58 16.28
N ALA A 102 -6.66 1.47 15.47
CA ALA A 102 -7.97 1.25 14.85
C ALA A 102 -7.97 0.02 13.93
N ALA A 103 -6.91 -0.13 13.11
CA ALA A 103 -6.74 -1.32 12.28
C ALA A 103 -6.60 -2.59 13.13
N LEU A 104 -5.79 -2.55 14.19
CA LEU A 104 -5.60 -3.69 15.09
C LEU A 104 -6.88 -4.09 15.84
N ALA A 105 -7.59 -3.11 16.41
CA ALA A 105 -8.86 -3.36 17.10
C ALA A 105 -9.90 -3.98 16.17
N SER A 106 -9.94 -3.53 14.91
CA SER A 106 -10.86 -4.09 13.92
C SER A 106 -10.52 -5.54 13.54
N LEU A 107 -9.25 -5.97 13.58
CA LEU A 107 -8.87 -7.37 13.42
C LEU A 107 -9.40 -8.23 14.57
N ALA A 108 -9.33 -7.74 15.81
CA ALA A 108 -9.91 -8.41 16.97
C ALA A 108 -11.43 -8.55 16.81
N VAL A 109 -12.13 -7.52 16.33
CA VAL A 109 -13.56 -7.61 16.01
C VAL A 109 -13.84 -8.68 14.94
N CYS A 110 -13.01 -8.76 13.88
CA CYS A 110 -13.16 -9.81 12.86
C CYS A 110 -13.02 -11.22 13.44
N ALA A 111 -12.29 -11.41 14.54
CA ALA A 111 -12.17 -12.69 15.21
C ALA A 111 -13.39 -13.03 16.10
N MET A 112 -14.25 -12.07 16.42
CA MET A 112 -15.29 -12.21 17.44
C MET A 112 -16.71 -12.28 16.85
N THR A 113 -16.89 -12.09 15.56
CA THR A 113 -18.22 -12.04 14.92
C THR A 113 -18.24 -12.74 13.58
N SER A 114 -19.37 -13.34 13.24
CA SER A 114 -19.70 -13.87 11.92
C SER A 114 -20.78 -13.04 11.20
N ASP A 115 -21.29 -11.99 11.86
CA ASP A 115 -22.27 -11.10 11.26
C ASP A 115 -21.69 -10.31 10.10
N PHE A 116 -22.36 -10.32 8.95
CA PHE A 116 -21.88 -9.70 7.72
C PHE A 116 -21.71 -8.18 7.85
N ALA A 117 -22.62 -7.49 8.54
CA ALA A 117 -22.59 -6.05 8.70
C ALA A 117 -21.45 -5.64 9.66
N ALA A 118 -21.31 -6.36 10.78
CA ALA A 118 -20.23 -6.14 11.75
C ALA A 118 -18.85 -6.41 11.12
N LEU A 119 -18.69 -7.49 10.36
CA LEU A 119 -17.46 -7.78 9.59
C LEU A 119 -17.19 -6.68 8.56
N SER A 120 -18.21 -6.22 7.82
CA SER A 120 -18.06 -5.14 6.85
C SER A 120 -17.57 -3.84 7.51
N LEU A 121 -18.15 -3.48 8.67
CA LEU A 121 -17.74 -2.30 9.42
C LEU A 121 -16.31 -2.45 9.95
N ALA A 122 -15.96 -3.61 10.49
CA ALA A 122 -14.59 -3.90 10.93
C ALA A 122 -13.59 -3.79 9.74
N ARG A 123 -13.93 -4.33 8.58
CA ARG A 123 -13.11 -4.24 7.36
C ARG A 123 -12.97 -2.79 6.88
N LEU A 124 -14.02 -1.99 6.95
CA LEU A 124 -13.97 -0.56 6.66
C LEU A 124 -13.00 0.16 7.60
N MET A 125 -13.11 -0.10 8.91
CA MET A 125 -12.23 0.50 9.93
C MET A 125 -10.77 0.04 9.78
N THR A 126 -10.53 -1.24 9.45
CA THR A 126 -9.18 -1.71 9.08
C THR A 126 -8.61 -0.88 7.93
N GLY A 127 -9.42 -0.64 6.90
CA GLY A 127 -9.03 0.19 5.75
C GLY A 127 -8.69 1.62 6.16
N ILE A 128 -9.57 2.30 6.89
CA ILE A 128 -9.36 3.68 7.36
C ILE A 128 -8.06 3.76 8.16
N GLY A 129 -7.89 2.87 9.14
CA GLY A 129 -6.68 2.84 9.97
C GLY A 129 -5.40 2.62 9.17
N ALA A 130 -5.43 1.70 8.20
CA ALA A 130 -4.31 1.41 7.30
C ALA A 130 -3.95 2.61 6.42
N GLY A 131 -4.97 3.30 5.85
CA GLY A 131 -4.78 4.50 5.03
C GLY A 131 -4.14 5.64 5.83
N VAL A 132 -4.65 5.90 7.02
CA VAL A 132 -4.08 6.91 7.94
C VAL A 132 -2.64 6.55 8.31
N ALA A 133 -2.39 5.31 8.73
CA ALA A 133 -1.06 4.87 9.16
C ALA A 133 -0.02 4.95 8.02
N LEU A 134 -0.40 4.58 6.78
CA LEU A 134 0.50 4.66 5.64
C LEU A 134 0.79 6.11 5.24
N VAL A 135 -0.22 6.95 5.10
CA VAL A 135 -0.04 8.31 4.57
C VAL A 135 0.63 9.22 5.61
N ALA A 136 0.13 9.24 6.85
CA ALA A 136 0.76 10.04 7.91
C ALA A 136 2.14 9.48 8.28
N GLY A 137 2.30 8.16 8.33
CA GLY A 137 3.58 7.49 8.57
C GLY A 137 4.61 7.75 7.47
N GLY A 138 4.20 7.72 6.21
CA GLY A 138 5.06 8.05 5.08
C GLY A 138 5.58 9.48 5.12
N ALA A 139 4.72 10.44 5.50
CA ALA A 139 5.14 11.83 5.69
C ALA A 139 6.17 11.99 6.82
N LEU A 140 5.97 11.29 7.96
CA LEU A 140 6.96 11.27 9.05
C LEU A 140 8.25 10.58 8.63
N ALA A 141 8.16 9.42 7.97
CA ALA A 141 9.30 8.65 7.50
C ALA A 141 10.17 9.44 6.51
N ALA A 142 9.54 10.21 5.63
CA ALA A 142 10.25 11.09 4.70
C ALA A 142 11.02 12.18 5.43
N ARG A 143 10.45 12.78 6.48
CA ARG A 143 11.13 13.79 7.32
C ARG A 143 12.31 13.20 8.08
N VAL A 144 12.12 12.02 8.68
CA VAL A 144 13.19 11.29 9.37
C VAL A 144 14.34 10.98 8.41
N ALA A 145 14.03 10.63 7.16
CA ALA A 145 15.03 10.35 6.13
C ALA A 145 15.87 11.59 5.78
N LEU A 146 15.29 12.80 5.82
CA LEU A 146 16.02 14.04 5.56
C LEU A 146 17.11 14.35 6.59
N ALA A 147 17.07 13.75 7.79
CA ALA A 147 18.15 13.84 8.78
C ALA A 147 19.46 13.16 8.31
N GLN A 148 19.40 12.31 7.28
CA GLN A 148 20.55 11.66 6.64
C GLN A 148 20.45 11.77 5.12
N PRO A 149 20.73 12.94 4.51
CA PRO A 149 20.52 13.16 3.07
C PRO A 149 21.22 12.15 2.18
N ALA A 150 22.45 11.76 2.51
CA ALA A 150 23.24 10.77 1.76
C ALA A 150 22.61 9.36 1.75
N ARG A 151 21.73 9.04 2.72
CA ARG A 151 21.06 7.75 2.86
C ARG A 151 19.54 7.87 2.88
N ALA A 152 18.99 9.03 2.53
CA ALA A 152 17.55 9.31 2.66
C ALA A 152 16.68 8.29 1.93
N SER A 153 17.04 7.89 0.71
CA SER A 153 16.31 6.88 -0.06
C SER A 153 16.30 5.52 0.63
N PHE A 154 17.43 5.09 1.20
CA PHE A 154 17.51 3.83 1.94
C PHE A 154 16.66 3.90 3.22
N VAL A 155 16.79 4.95 4.01
CA VAL A 155 16.02 5.14 5.26
C VAL A 155 14.52 5.16 4.98
N LEU A 156 14.09 5.83 3.90
CA LEU A 156 12.69 5.87 3.50
C LEU A 156 12.19 4.50 3.01
N SER A 157 13.02 3.74 2.31
CA SER A 157 12.65 2.41 1.82
C SER A 157 12.34 1.42 2.95
N LEU A 158 12.94 1.60 4.14
CA LEU A 158 12.64 0.79 5.32
C LEU A 158 11.18 0.93 5.77
N PHE A 159 10.62 2.13 5.66
CA PHE A 159 9.20 2.35 5.94
C PHE A 159 8.30 1.63 4.92
N TYR A 160 8.58 1.80 3.63
CA TYR A 160 7.77 1.19 2.57
C TYR A 160 7.99 -0.32 2.40
N ALA A 161 8.97 -0.90 3.07
CA ALA A 161 9.12 -2.35 3.20
C ALA A 161 8.02 -2.99 4.07
N GLY A 162 7.30 -2.19 4.87
CA GLY A 162 6.26 -2.68 5.78
C GLY A 162 5.18 -3.54 5.13
N PRO A 163 4.43 -3.06 4.13
CA PRO A 163 3.37 -3.86 3.51
C PRO A 163 3.85 -5.20 2.94
N PRO A 164 4.95 -5.29 2.15
CA PRO A 164 5.50 -6.57 1.71
C PRO A 164 5.88 -7.52 2.85
N LEU A 165 6.50 -7.01 3.92
CA LEU A 165 6.83 -7.82 5.09
C LEU A 165 5.58 -8.36 5.78
N GLY A 166 4.52 -7.56 5.91
CA GLY A 166 3.25 -8.02 6.46
C GLY A 166 2.56 -9.08 5.59
N ILE A 167 2.73 -9.03 4.25
CA ILE A 167 2.30 -10.09 3.34
C ILE A 167 3.05 -11.40 3.67
N VAL A 168 4.37 -11.36 3.81
CA VAL A 168 5.16 -12.54 4.18
C VAL A 168 4.73 -13.09 5.53
N VAL A 169 4.58 -12.23 6.55
CA VAL A 169 4.17 -12.65 7.89
C VAL A 169 2.80 -13.32 7.88
N SER A 170 1.81 -12.72 7.20
CA SER A 170 0.48 -13.32 7.10
C SER A 170 0.50 -14.63 6.31
N GLY A 171 1.32 -14.73 5.27
CA GLY A 171 1.51 -15.94 4.47
C GLY A 171 2.14 -17.10 5.24
N LEU A 172 3.04 -16.81 6.17
CA LEU A 172 3.66 -17.81 7.03
C LEU A 172 2.73 -18.31 8.15
N ILE A 173 1.67 -17.59 8.46
CA ILE A 173 0.79 -17.90 9.61
C ILE A 173 -0.55 -18.46 9.14
N ALA A 174 -1.28 -17.72 8.32
CA ALA A 174 -2.68 -18.00 8.04
C ALA A 174 -2.95 -19.39 7.45
N PRO A 175 -2.23 -19.87 6.42
CA PRO A 175 -2.50 -21.19 5.84
C PRO A 175 -2.25 -22.32 6.82
N PHE A 176 -1.23 -22.20 7.68
CA PHE A 176 -0.91 -23.25 8.66
C PHE A 176 -1.89 -23.27 9.84
N VAL A 177 -2.41 -22.11 10.25
CA VAL A 177 -3.49 -22.03 11.25
C VAL A 177 -4.75 -22.70 10.70
N LEU A 178 -5.15 -22.39 9.45
CA LEU A 178 -6.30 -23.04 8.81
C LEU A 178 -6.10 -24.57 8.68
N GLN A 179 -4.89 -25.02 8.36
CA GLN A 179 -4.57 -26.44 8.29
C GLN A 179 -4.66 -27.14 9.65
N ALA A 180 -4.17 -26.47 10.71
CA ALA A 180 -4.10 -27.05 12.05
C ALA A 180 -5.48 -27.17 12.73
N PHE A 181 -6.34 -26.19 12.52
CA PHE A 181 -7.66 -26.12 13.18
C PHE A 181 -8.82 -26.55 12.28
N GLY A 182 -8.57 -26.73 10.98
CA GLY A 182 -9.56 -27.25 10.03
C GLY A 182 -10.54 -26.19 9.49
N PRO A 183 -11.51 -26.62 8.67
CA PRO A 183 -12.49 -25.73 8.03
C PRO A 183 -13.31 -24.92 9.04
N GLY A 184 -13.61 -23.66 8.72
CA GLY A 184 -14.34 -22.74 9.58
C GLY A 184 -13.50 -22.06 10.65
N SER A 185 -12.18 -22.26 10.64
CA SER A 185 -11.26 -21.67 11.63
C SER A 185 -10.71 -20.29 11.25
N TRP A 186 -11.27 -19.64 10.26
CA TRP A 186 -10.88 -18.28 9.81
C TRP A 186 -10.82 -17.25 10.95
N TRP A 187 -11.69 -17.37 11.96
CA TRP A 187 -11.69 -16.47 13.11
C TRP A 187 -10.44 -16.65 13.98
N ILE A 188 -9.87 -17.86 14.07
CA ILE A 188 -8.62 -18.14 14.78
C ILE A 188 -7.46 -17.41 14.07
N VAL A 189 -7.47 -17.40 12.72
CA VAL A 189 -6.47 -16.64 11.96
C VAL A 189 -6.52 -15.16 12.33
N TRP A 190 -7.71 -14.56 12.36
CA TRP A 190 -7.86 -13.17 12.78
C TRP A 190 -7.41 -12.95 14.22
N ALA A 191 -7.73 -13.86 15.14
CA ALA A 191 -7.28 -13.77 16.53
C ALA A 191 -5.75 -13.84 16.66
N VAL A 192 -5.11 -14.78 15.96
CA VAL A 192 -3.64 -14.92 15.94
C VAL A 192 -2.97 -13.69 15.33
N LEU A 193 -3.49 -13.19 14.21
CA LEU A 193 -2.95 -11.99 13.57
C LEU A 193 -3.18 -10.73 14.42
N ALA A 194 -4.30 -10.63 15.13
CA ALA A 194 -4.56 -9.56 16.08
C ALA A 194 -3.60 -9.63 17.28
N ALA A 195 -3.39 -10.81 17.85
CA ALA A 195 -2.43 -11.02 18.94
C ALA A 195 -0.99 -10.66 18.51
N LEU A 196 -0.57 -11.10 17.33
CA LEU A 196 0.72 -10.73 16.77
C LEU A 196 0.82 -9.21 16.56
N GLY A 197 -0.23 -8.59 16.00
CA GLY A 197 -0.29 -7.15 15.80
C GLY A 197 -0.20 -6.38 17.12
N ALA A 198 -0.80 -6.90 18.20
CA ALA A 198 -0.70 -6.33 19.55
C ALA A 198 0.73 -6.35 20.10
N VAL A 199 1.52 -7.37 19.77
CA VAL A 199 2.95 -7.42 20.11
C VAL A 199 3.74 -6.47 19.22
N LEU A 200 3.49 -6.49 17.91
CA LEU A 200 4.22 -5.67 16.94
C LEU A 200 4.00 -4.15 17.11
N ILE A 201 2.85 -3.73 17.63
CA ILE A 201 2.57 -2.30 17.81
C ILE A 201 3.34 -1.68 18.97
N VAL A 202 3.80 -2.47 19.96
CA VAL A 202 4.42 -1.97 21.18
C VAL A 202 5.58 -1.01 20.91
N PRO A 203 6.58 -1.32 20.06
CA PRO A 203 7.65 -0.38 19.74
C PRO A 203 7.13 0.95 19.15
N LEU A 204 6.08 0.91 18.33
CA LEU A 204 5.47 2.12 17.78
C LEU A 204 4.81 2.98 18.86
N LEU A 205 4.23 2.37 19.89
CA LEU A 205 3.56 3.09 20.98
C LEU A 205 4.55 3.70 21.98
N VAL A 206 5.66 3.02 22.29
CA VAL A 206 6.58 3.44 23.35
C VAL A 206 7.76 4.28 22.85
N MET A 207 8.18 4.10 21.58
CA MET A 207 9.35 4.80 21.07
C MET A 207 9.10 6.31 20.95
N PRO A 208 9.97 7.15 21.55
CA PRO A 208 9.90 8.59 21.37
C PRO A 208 10.37 8.95 19.94
N ILE A 209 9.41 9.21 19.07
CA ILE A 209 9.67 9.70 17.71
C ILE A 209 9.46 11.22 17.75
N PRO A 210 10.47 12.03 17.36
CA PRO A 210 10.34 13.47 17.41
C PRO A 210 9.11 13.95 16.65
N ALA A 211 8.24 14.69 17.33
CA ALA A 211 7.14 15.39 16.69
C ALA A 211 7.74 16.50 15.82
N SER A 212 7.77 16.27 14.50
CA SER A 212 8.20 17.31 13.58
C SER A 212 7.04 18.29 13.37
N ALA A 213 7.33 19.59 13.48
CA ALA A 213 6.35 20.65 13.20
C ALA A 213 5.69 20.42 11.83
N ALA A 214 4.40 20.74 11.74
CA ALA A 214 3.66 20.65 10.47
C ALA A 214 4.41 21.44 9.39
N VAL A 215 4.63 20.81 8.23
CA VAL A 215 5.09 21.59 7.05
C VAL A 215 3.92 22.47 6.65
N PRO A 216 4.13 23.79 6.50
CA PRO A 216 3.11 24.65 5.94
C PRO A 216 2.65 24.06 4.60
N GLU A 217 1.35 23.89 4.42
CA GLU A 217 0.81 23.53 3.11
C GLU A 217 1.16 24.67 2.14
N THR A 218 2.04 24.40 1.21
CA THR A 218 2.13 25.24 0.02
C THR A 218 0.76 25.16 -0.66
N ARG A 219 0.08 26.31 -0.79
CA ARG A 219 -1.17 26.38 -1.55
C ARG A 219 -0.97 25.69 -2.89
N ALA A 220 -1.70 24.60 -3.09
CA ALA A 220 -1.64 23.86 -4.34
C ALA A 220 -2.17 24.76 -5.47
N ASP A 221 -1.36 25.01 -6.48
CA ASP A 221 -1.81 25.73 -7.66
C ASP A 221 -2.96 25.01 -8.36
N ARG A 222 -3.90 25.78 -8.89
CA ARG A 222 -5.02 25.26 -9.67
C ARG A 222 -4.54 24.86 -11.08
N VAL A 223 -3.70 23.84 -11.16
CA VAL A 223 -3.26 23.29 -12.44
C VAL A 223 -4.34 22.37 -13.00
N SER A 224 -4.61 22.47 -14.32
CA SER A 224 -5.53 21.54 -14.99
C SER A 224 -4.97 20.12 -14.98
N LEU A 225 -5.76 19.15 -14.54
CA LEU A 225 -5.40 17.73 -14.57
C LEU A 225 -5.85 17.01 -15.86
N ARG A 226 -6.53 17.73 -16.78
CA ARG A 226 -6.98 17.17 -18.07
C ARG A 226 -5.86 16.46 -18.85
N PRO A 227 -4.62 17.00 -18.92
CA PRO A 227 -3.53 16.34 -19.61
C PRO A 227 -3.09 15.02 -18.98
N MET A 228 -3.48 14.75 -17.71
CA MET A 228 -3.22 13.49 -17.00
C MET A 228 -4.39 12.51 -17.06
N ALA A 229 -5.47 12.81 -17.77
CA ALA A 229 -6.68 11.98 -17.76
C ALA A 229 -6.38 10.51 -18.13
N ILE A 230 -5.53 10.28 -19.13
CA ILE A 230 -5.10 8.95 -19.55
C ILE A 230 -4.35 8.23 -18.42
N CYS A 231 -3.44 8.93 -17.75
CA CYS A 231 -2.72 8.38 -16.60
C CYS A 231 -3.68 8.03 -15.44
N LEU A 232 -4.69 8.86 -15.20
CA LEU A 232 -5.71 8.60 -14.17
C LEU A 232 -6.53 7.34 -14.52
N VAL A 233 -6.98 7.20 -15.77
CA VAL A 233 -7.70 6.00 -16.24
C VAL A 233 -6.82 4.76 -16.13
N SER A 234 -5.57 4.84 -16.57
CA SER A 234 -4.61 3.73 -16.40
C SER A 234 -4.48 3.31 -14.94
N TYR A 235 -4.39 4.26 -14.03
CA TYR A 235 -4.19 3.98 -12.62
C TYR A 235 -5.46 3.46 -11.92
N PHE A 236 -6.65 3.86 -12.40
CA PHE A 236 -7.93 3.25 -12.04
C PHE A 236 -7.98 1.76 -12.43
N LEU A 237 -7.65 1.46 -13.70
CA LEU A 237 -7.63 0.08 -14.20
C LEU A 237 -6.62 -0.80 -13.47
N TYR A 238 -5.44 -0.24 -13.14
CA TYR A 238 -4.49 -0.91 -12.28
C TYR A 238 -5.10 -1.21 -10.91
N GLY A 239 -5.75 -0.24 -10.27
CA GLY A 239 -6.39 -0.42 -8.96
C GLY A 239 -7.41 -1.56 -8.97
N ALA A 240 -8.24 -1.64 -10.01
CA ALA A 240 -9.25 -2.68 -10.16
C ALA A 240 -8.61 -4.07 -10.40
N GLY A 241 -7.65 -4.16 -11.33
CA GLY A 241 -7.07 -5.43 -11.75
C GLY A 241 -6.18 -6.07 -10.66
N TYR A 242 -5.26 -5.29 -10.06
CA TYR A 242 -4.29 -5.88 -9.13
C TYR A 242 -4.94 -6.44 -7.86
N ILE A 243 -5.93 -5.73 -7.31
CA ILE A 243 -6.57 -6.16 -6.06
C ILE A 243 -7.52 -7.33 -6.30
N ALA A 244 -8.15 -7.41 -7.47
CA ALA A 244 -8.96 -8.55 -7.85
C ALA A 244 -8.10 -9.82 -7.95
N TYR A 245 -6.92 -9.75 -8.60
CA TYR A 245 -5.97 -10.85 -8.63
C TYR A 245 -5.58 -11.31 -7.21
N LEU A 246 -5.14 -10.38 -6.35
CA LEU A 246 -4.76 -10.72 -4.98
C LEU A 246 -5.92 -11.31 -4.18
N THR A 247 -7.15 -10.87 -4.42
CA THR A 247 -8.33 -11.35 -3.70
C THR A 247 -8.63 -12.82 -3.99
N PHE A 248 -8.53 -13.23 -5.26
CA PHE A 248 -9.00 -14.55 -5.68
C PHE A 248 -7.90 -15.59 -5.86
N MET A 249 -6.63 -15.16 -5.89
CA MET A 249 -5.55 -16.07 -6.24
C MET A 249 -5.34 -17.21 -5.22
N ILE A 250 -5.54 -16.95 -3.92
CA ILE A 250 -5.43 -18.01 -2.91
C ILE A 250 -6.59 -19.01 -3.01
N ALA A 251 -7.82 -18.53 -3.30
CA ALA A 251 -8.94 -19.41 -3.60
C ALA A 251 -8.62 -20.31 -4.80
N TYR A 252 -8.03 -19.73 -5.85
CA TYR A 252 -7.63 -20.48 -7.03
C TYR A 252 -6.54 -21.54 -6.74
N VAL A 253 -5.51 -21.19 -5.98
CA VAL A 253 -4.48 -22.16 -5.55
C VAL A 253 -5.09 -23.31 -4.76
N ARG A 254 -6.05 -23.01 -3.89
CA ARG A 254 -6.79 -24.01 -3.11
C ARG A 254 -7.66 -24.91 -3.99
N ASP A 255 -8.39 -24.34 -4.94
CA ASP A 255 -9.24 -25.08 -5.88
C ASP A 255 -8.44 -26.05 -6.77
N LEU A 256 -7.16 -25.74 -7.02
CA LEU A 256 -6.21 -26.64 -7.68
C LEU A 256 -5.65 -27.73 -6.75
N GLY A 257 -6.14 -27.85 -5.51
CA GLY A 257 -5.65 -28.81 -4.52
C GLY A 257 -4.39 -28.36 -3.75
N GLY A 258 -4.00 -27.07 -3.88
CA GLY A 258 -2.87 -26.52 -3.16
C GLY A 258 -3.13 -26.41 -1.65
N GLY A 259 -2.42 -27.21 -0.83
CA GLY A 259 -2.47 -27.17 0.63
C GLY A 259 -1.80 -25.93 1.22
N ALA A 260 -1.67 -25.90 2.56
CA ALA A 260 -1.11 -24.75 3.29
C ALA A 260 0.28 -24.34 2.81
N VAL A 261 1.16 -25.31 2.50
CA VAL A 261 2.50 -25.03 1.99
C VAL A 261 2.47 -24.29 0.64
N ALA A 262 1.60 -24.72 -0.28
CA ALA A 262 1.49 -24.06 -1.60
C ALA A 262 0.92 -22.65 -1.47
N GLN A 263 -0.11 -22.44 -0.66
CA GLN A 263 -0.71 -21.12 -0.38
C GLN A 263 0.29 -20.20 0.31
N SER A 264 1.01 -20.70 1.32
CA SER A 264 2.07 -19.95 2.02
C SER A 264 3.21 -19.56 1.08
N ALA A 265 3.74 -20.51 0.32
CA ALA A 265 4.83 -20.26 -0.63
C ALA A 265 4.42 -19.22 -1.68
N PHE A 266 3.22 -19.35 -2.26
CA PHE A 266 2.68 -18.40 -3.21
C PHE A 266 2.61 -16.98 -2.63
N TRP A 267 2.02 -16.84 -1.44
CA TRP A 267 1.81 -15.54 -0.80
C TRP A 267 3.12 -14.89 -0.35
N CYS A 268 4.01 -15.69 0.27
CA CYS A 268 5.34 -15.22 0.67
C CYS A 268 6.18 -14.79 -0.54
N LEU A 269 6.07 -15.50 -1.67
CA LEU A 269 6.79 -15.15 -2.89
C LEU A 269 6.35 -13.79 -3.44
N ILE A 270 5.03 -13.48 -3.41
CA ILE A 270 4.53 -12.14 -3.74
C ILE A 270 5.16 -11.08 -2.82
N GLY A 271 5.18 -11.32 -1.51
CA GLY A 271 5.74 -10.38 -0.54
C GLY A 271 7.24 -10.16 -0.73
N LEU A 272 8.02 -11.25 -0.88
CA LEU A 272 9.47 -11.20 -1.11
C LEU A 272 9.81 -10.53 -2.44
N ALA A 273 9.08 -10.86 -3.50
CA ALA A 273 9.25 -10.21 -4.80
C ALA A 273 8.90 -8.71 -4.71
N GLY A 274 7.83 -8.36 -3.99
CA GLY A 274 7.46 -6.96 -3.72
C GLY A 274 8.54 -6.18 -2.95
N PHE A 275 9.24 -6.84 -2.03
CA PHE A 275 10.36 -6.25 -1.31
C PHE A 275 11.55 -5.92 -2.22
N SER A 276 11.79 -6.69 -3.28
CA SER A 276 12.91 -6.50 -4.22
C SER A 276 12.72 -5.34 -5.20
N THR A 277 11.52 -4.77 -5.30
CA THR A 277 11.11 -3.77 -6.32
C THR A 277 12.03 -2.55 -6.44
N PRO A 278 12.57 -1.93 -5.36
CA PRO A 278 13.42 -0.77 -5.49
C PRO A 278 14.71 -1.01 -6.28
N TRP A 279 15.25 -2.23 -6.20
CA TRP A 279 16.47 -2.61 -6.94
C TRP A 279 16.18 -2.99 -8.38
N VAL A 280 15.11 -3.75 -8.61
CA VAL A 280 14.71 -4.23 -9.94
C VAL A 280 14.35 -3.06 -10.87
N TRP A 281 13.57 -2.10 -10.38
CA TRP A 281 12.96 -1.07 -11.21
C TRP A 281 13.70 0.28 -11.24
N ARG A 282 14.81 0.42 -10.50
CA ARG A 282 15.52 1.70 -10.35
C ARG A 282 15.85 2.38 -11.69
N ARG A 283 16.26 1.60 -12.70
CA ARG A 283 16.61 2.13 -14.04
C ARG A 283 15.38 2.58 -14.81
N VAL A 284 14.30 1.80 -14.74
CA VAL A 284 13.03 2.11 -15.43
C VAL A 284 12.37 3.33 -14.81
N LEU A 285 12.36 3.44 -13.49
CA LEU A 285 11.77 4.58 -12.76
C LEU A 285 12.53 5.90 -12.96
N ALA A 286 13.79 5.84 -13.36
CA ALA A 286 14.61 7.01 -13.69
C ALA A 286 14.32 7.57 -15.11
N LEU A 287 13.54 6.85 -15.93
CA LEU A 287 13.26 7.27 -17.31
C LEU A 287 12.14 8.31 -17.35
N ASP A 288 12.48 9.52 -17.80
CA ASP A 288 11.47 10.54 -18.13
C ASP A 288 10.93 10.30 -19.56
N ARG A 289 10.03 9.35 -19.73
CA ARG A 289 9.41 8.96 -21.02
C ARG A 289 7.88 8.95 -20.99
N GLY A 290 7.27 9.94 -20.33
CA GLY A 290 5.82 10.01 -20.18
C GLY A 290 5.27 8.79 -19.42
N GLY A 291 4.21 8.17 -19.89
CA GLY A 291 3.60 7.00 -19.27
C GLY A 291 4.27 5.65 -19.58
N ARG A 292 5.29 5.62 -20.47
CA ARG A 292 5.94 4.36 -20.90
C ARG A 292 6.54 3.53 -19.76
N PRO A 293 7.22 4.11 -18.74
CA PRO A 293 7.69 3.33 -17.59
C PRO A 293 6.54 2.64 -16.85
N THR A 294 5.45 3.35 -16.62
CA THR A 294 4.24 2.79 -16.01
C THR A 294 3.63 1.66 -16.88
N ALA A 295 3.56 1.89 -18.19
CA ALA A 295 3.08 0.88 -19.15
C ALA A 295 3.90 -0.41 -19.09
N PHE A 296 5.21 -0.31 -19.08
CA PHE A 296 6.10 -1.47 -19.00
C PHE A 296 5.91 -2.26 -17.70
N ILE A 297 5.85 -1.58 -16.56
CA ILE A 297 5.64 -2.22 -15.26
C ILE A 297 4.25 -2.87 -15.20
N LEU A 298 3.21 -2.20 -15.71
CA LEU A 298 1.86 -2.76 -15.79
C LEU A 298 1.77 -3.96 -16.71
N THR A 299 2.52 -3.98 -17.82
CA THR A 299 2.59 -5.15 -18.71
C THR A 299 3.19 -6.34 -17.98
N VAL A 300 4.28 -6.15 -17.22
CA VAL A 300 4.86 -7.22 -16.40
C VAL A 300 3.86 -7.70 -15.33
N ASN A 301 3.15 -6.78 -14.70
CA ASN A 301 2.12 -7.12 -13.71
C ASN A 301 0.97 -7.93 -14.34
N ALA A 302 0.51 -7.54 -15.54
CA ALA A 302 -0.52 -8.24 -16.29
C ALA A 302 -0.07 -9.64 -16.74
N ILE A 303 1.18 -9.79 -17.17
CA ILE A 303 1.76 -11.10 -17.49
C ILE A 303 1.72 -11.98 -16.24
N GLY A 304 2.16 -11.49 -15.09
CA GLY A 304 2.07 -12.22 -13.83
C GLY A 304 0.65 -12.68 -13.51
N ALA A 305 -0.34 -11.82 -13.73
CA ALA A 305 -1.75 -12.14 -13.50
C ALA A 305 -2.33 -13.14 -14.51
N ALA A 306 -1.82 -13.18 -15.76
CA ALA A 306 -2.28 -14.07 -16.80
C ALA A 306 -1.67 -15.49 -16.73
N LEU A 307 -0.50 -15.65 -16.14
CA LEU A 307 0.22 -16.94 -16.08
C LEU A 307 -0.63 -18.11 -15.56
N PRO A 308 -1.46 -17.96 -14.48
CA PRO A 308 -2.29 -19.05 -13.99
C PRO A 308 -3.29 -19.61 -15.01
N SER A 309 -3.69 -18.81 -16.00
CA SER A 309 -4.58 -19.25 -17.08
C SER A 309 -3.87 -20.04 -18.18
N LEU A 310 -2.53 -19.97 -18.22
CA LEU A 310 -1.71 -20.68 -19.21
C LEU A 310 -1.23 -22.03 -18.67
N GLY A 311 -1.27 -22.26 -17.36
CA GLY A 311 -0.86 -23.52 -16.76
C GLY A 311 -1.05 -23.55 -15.25
N HIS A 312 -1.33 -24.74 -14.72
CA HIS A 312 -1.69 -24.94 -13.32
C HIS A 312 -0.57 -25.61 -12.50
N SER A 313 0.61 -25.78 -13.09
CA SER A 313 1.74 -26.40 -12.37
C SER A 313 2.22 -25.52 -11.22
N PRO A 314 2.75 -26.10 -10.14
CA PRO A 314 3.34 -25.32 -9.04
C PRO A 314 4.41 -24.32 -9.49
N ALA A 315 5.20 -24.67 -10.50
CA ALA A 315 6.20 -23.80 -11.08
C ALA A 315 5.58 -22.57 -11.77
N MET A 316 4.46 -22.76 -12.51
CA MET A 316 3.74 -21.69 -13.17
C MET A 316 3.10 -20.73 -12.14
N LEU A 317 2.53 -21.27 -11.07
CA LEU A 317 1.98 -20.48 -9.97
C LEU A 317 3.09 -19.70 -9.26
N ALA A 318 4.24 -20.31 -8.99
CA ALA A 318 5.39 -19.61 -8.41
C ALA A 318 5.92 -18.49 -9.31
N LEU A 319 6.00 -18.75 -10.64
CA LEU A 319 6.38 -17.73 -11.62
C LEU A 319 5.36 -16.57 -11.65
N SER A 320 4.06 -16.88 -11.60
CA SER A 320 2.99 -15.89 -11.49
C SER A 320 3.19 -15.00 -10.26
N ALA A 321 3.38 -15.61 -9.08
CA ALA A 321 3.61 -14.89 -7.83
C ALA A 321 4.84 -13.97 -7.90
N ALA A 322 5.95 -14.47 -8.45
CA ALA A 322 7.19 -13.70 -8.57
C ALA A 322 7.04 -12.53 -9.54
N VAL A 323 6.53 -12.79 -10.76
CA VAL A 323 6.36 -11.76 -11.80
C VAL A 323 5.33 -10.72 -11.39
N PHE A 324 4.21 -11.14 -10.79
CA PHE A 324 3.22 -10.20 -10.25
C PHE A 324 3.81 -9.39 -9.09
N GLY A 325 4.48 -10.06 -8.15
CA GLY A 325 5.04 -9.48 -6.94
C GLY A 325 6.08 -8.39 -7.20
N ILE A 326 7.00 -8.57 -8.15
CA ILE A 326 7.99 -7.54 -8.49
C ILE A 326 7.39 -6.28 -9.10
N ALA A 327 6.18 -6.33 -9.64
CA ALA A 327 5.58 -5.23 -10.38
C ALA A 327 4.47 -4.50 -9.60
N PHE A 328 3.65 -5.22 -8.80
CA PHE A 328 2.39 -4.67 -8.30
C PHE A 328 2.56 -3.40 -7.45
N SER A 329 3.53 -3.33 -6.55
CA SER A 329 3.72 -2.14 -5.70
C SER A 329 4.43 -0.99 -6.44
N THR A 330 5.16 -1.29 -7.53
CA THR A 330 5.99 -0.33 -8.25
C THR A 330 5.18 0.62 -9.13
N VAL A 331 3.98 0.22 -9.56
CA VAL A 331 3.09 1.08 -10.38
C VAL A 331 2.79 2.40 -9.66
N THR A 332 2.57 2.36 -8.34
CA THR A 332 2.39 3.57 -7.51
C THR A 332 3.60 4.49 -7.55
N THR A 333 4.80 3.92 -7.52
CA THR A 333 6.05 4.69 -7.62
C THR A 333 6.22 5.28 -9.01
N ALA A 334 5.89 4.53 -10.06
CA ALA A 334 6.00 4.98 -11.44
C ALA A 334 5.04 6.14 -11.75
N THR A 335 3.80 6.09 -11.28
CA THR A 335 2.82 7.17 -11.45
C THR A 335 3.23 8.42 -10.67
N THR A 336 3.80 8.26 -9.47
CA THR A 336 4.36 9.38 -8.71
C THR A 336 5.58 9.98 -9.40
N ALA A 337 6.45 9.16 -9.99
CA ALA A 337 7.58 9.62 -10.78
C ALA A 337 7.12 10.41 -12.02
N PHE A 338 6.06 9.95 -12.72
CA PHE A 338 5.43 10.69 -13.80
C PHE A 338 5.01 12.11 -13.37
N VAL A 339 4.35 12.27 -12.22
CA VAL A 339 3.99 13.58 -11.67
C VAL A 339 5.23 14.45 -11.48
N ARG A 340 6.28 13.91 -10.86
CA ARG A 340 7.51 14.66 -10.57
C ARG A 340 8.25 15.12 -11.81
N PHE A 341 8.25 14.34 -12.89
CA PHE A 341 8.91 14.69 -14.14
C PHE A 341 8.10 15.67 -15.00
N ASN A 342 6.77 15.63 -14.90
CA ASN A 342 5.90 16.30 -15.86
C ASN A 342 5.15 17.52 -15.30
N LEU A 343 5.13 17.73 -13.98
CA LEU A 343 4.40 18.83 -13.36
C LEU A 343 5.32 19.70 -12.49
N PRO A 344 5.01 21.00 -12.33
CA PRO A 344 5.70 21.87 -11.38
C PRO A 344 5.41 21.38 -9.94
N GLN A 345 6.32 21.70 -9.03
CA GLN A 345 6.29 21.21 -7.66
C GLN A 345 5.03 21.63 -6.90
N SER A 346 4.51 22.84 -7.19
CA SER A 346 3.25 23.36 -6.63
C SER A 346 2.01 22.56 -7.02
N ALA A 347 2.05 21.82 -8.15
CA ALA A 347 0.94 20.98 -8.62
C ALA A 347 0.96 19.53 -8.06
N TRP A 348 2.09 19.08 -7.46
CA TRP A 348 2.24 17.70 -7.02
C TRP A 348 1.17 17.24 -6.01
N PRO A 349 0.81 18.02 -4.96
CA PRO A 349 -0.19 17.58 -4.01
C PRO A 349 -1.54 17.27 -4.67
N ARG A 350 -1.98 18.13 -5.60
CA ARG A 350 -3.25 17.96 -6.33
C ARG A 350 -3.21 16.76 -7.27
N ALA A 351 -2.11 16.60 -8.01
CA ALA A 351 -1.95 15.48 -8.94
C ALA A 351 -1.88 14.13 -8.22
N ILE A 352 -1.14 14.06 -7.11
CA ILE A 352 -1.03 12.85 -6.28
C ILE A 352 -2.38 12.52 -5.64
N ALA A 353 -3.12 13.52 -5.15
CA ALA A 353 -4.48 13.30 -4.62
C ALA A 353 -5.42 12.74 -5.70
N ALA A 354 -5.39 13.28 -6.92
CA ALA A 354 -6.19 12.76 -8.03
C ALA A 354 -5.83 11.31 -8.40
N LEU A 355 -4.54 10.98 -8.43
CA LEU A 355 -4.08 9.60 -8.61
C LEU A 355 -4.58 8.70 -7.48
N THR A 356 -4.46 9.13 -6.22
CA THR A 356 -4.94 8.36 -5.06
C THR A 356 -6.44 8.09 -5.14
N ILE A 357 -7.24 9.08 -5.53
CA ILE A 357 -8.69 8.93 -5.70
C ILE A 357 -8.98 7.95 -6.84
N SER A 358 -8.36 8.14 -8.00
CA SER A 358 -8.56 7.28 -9.16
C SER A 358 -8.23 5.81 -8.87
N PHE A 359 -7.08 5.57 -8.27
CA PHE A 359 -6.67 4.26 -7.80
C PHE A 359 -7.61 3.70 -6.73
N GLY A 360 -8.00 4.52 -5.74
CA GLY A 360 -8.91 4.13 -4.67
C GLY A 360 -10.28 3.69 -5.18
N ILE A 361 -10.84 4.40 -6.16
CA ILE A 361 -12.10 4.00 -6.81
C ILE A 361 -11.91 2.67 -7.54
N GLY A 362 -10.84 2.51 -8.33
CA GLY A 362 -10.54 1.27 -9.03
C GLY A 362 -10.46 0.06 -8.09
N GLN A 363 -9.67 0.17 -7.03
CA GLN A 363 -9.51 -0.92 -6.06
C GLN A 363 -10.76 -1.19 -5.20
N THR A 364 -11.68 -0.23 -5.10
CA THR A 364 -12.98 -0.44 -4.45
C THR A 364 -13.93 -1.21 -5.36
N MET A 365 -13.98 -0.86 -6.64
CA MET A 365 -14.89 -1.50 -7.62
C MET A 365 -14.41 -2.88 -8.09
N GLY A 366 -13.09 -3.07 -8.18
CA GLY A 366 -12.48 -4.25 -8.78
C GLY A 366 -12.92 -5.57 -8.15
N PRO A 367 -12.72 -5.79 -6.83
CA PRO A 367 -13.04 -7.07 -6.19
C PRO A 367 -14.51 -7.45 -6.33
N PHE A 368 -15.43 -6.51 -6.05
CA PHE A 368 -16.87 -6.77 -6.15
C PHE A 368 -17.29 -7.08 -7.60
N GLY A 369 -16.85 -6.26 -8.56
CA GLY A 369 -17.18 -6.48 -9.97
C GLY A 369 -16.65 -7.82 -10.50
N VAL A 370 -15.41 -8.17 -10.16
CA VAL A 370 -14.81 -9.45 -10.54
C VAL A 370 -15.47 -10.61 -9.79
N GLY A 371 -15.85 -10.42 -8.51
CA GLY A 371 -16.61 -11.41 -7.74
C GLY A 371 -17.96 -11.72 -8.36
N ALA A 372 -18.70 -10.70 -8.80
CA ALA A 372 -19.99 -10.86 -9.50
C ALA A 372 -19.84 -11.60 -10.83
N ILE A 373 -18.77 -11.32 -11.58
CA ILE A 373 -18.44 -12.06 -12.81
C ILE A 373 -18.12 -13.53 -12.47
N THR A 374 -17.39 -13.78 -11.38
CA THR A 374 -17.06 -15.13 -10.93
C THR A 374 -18.32 -15.93 -10.57
N ASP A 375 -19.28 -15.30 -9.85
CA ASP A 375 -20.55 -15.93 -9.51
C ASP A 375 -21.36 -16.26 -10.79
N ALA A 376 -21.39 -15.36 -11.77
CA ALA A 376 -22.13 -15.55 -13.01
C ALA A 376 -21.50 -16.63 -13.92
N MET A 377 -20.17 -16.71 -13.95
CA MET A 377 -19.43 -17.62 -14.84
C MET A 377 -19.04 -18.95 -14.18
N GLY A 378 -19.19 -19.06 -12.87
CA GLY A 378 -18.90 -20.28 -12.10
C GLY A 378 -17.42 -20.69 -12.04
N SER A 379 -16.46 -19.79 -12.36
CA SER A 379 -15.03 -20.13 -12.43
C SER A 379 -14.13 -18.99 -12.03
N LEU A 380 -13.17 -19.29 -11.12
CA LEU A 380 -12.11 -18.36 -10.72
C LEU A 380 -11.13 -18.00 -11.85
N THR A 381 -11.00 -18.86 -12.86
CA THR A 381 -10.16 -18.57 -14.02
C THR A 381 -10.65 -17.31 -14.76
N TYR A 382 -11.96 -17.11 -14.85
CA TYR A 382 -12.51 -15.86 -15.42
C TYR A 382 -12.15 -14.64 -14.59
N ALA A 383 -12.17 -14.75 -13.27
CA ALA A 383 -11.74 -13.66 -12.37
C ALA A 383 -10.30 -13.23 -12.64
N LEU A 384 -9.38 -14.20 -12.79
CA LEU A 384 -7.97 -13.93 -13.06
C LEU A 384 -7.78 -13.34 -14.47
N ASN A 385 -8.49 -13.85 -15.48
CA ASN A 385 -8.46 -13.32 -16.84
C ASN A 385 -8.97 -11.88 -16.91
N VAL A 386 -10.06 -11.56 -16.21
CA VAL A 386 -10.55 -10.18 -16.10
C VAL A 386 -9.53 -9.28 -15.42
N SER A 387 -8.90 -9.74 -14.34
CA SER A 387 -7.82 -9.01 -13.69
C SER A 387 -6.66 -8.72 -14.63
N ALA A 388 -6.19 -9.73 -15.38
CA ALA A 388 -5.13 -9.59 -16.36
C ALA A 388 -5.52 -8.63 -17.49
N ALA A 389 -6.76 -8.71 -18.00
CA ALA A 389 -7.28 -7.81 -19.01
C ALA A 389 -7.33 -6.35 -18.54
N LEU A 390 -7.80 -6.10 -17.31
CA LEU A 390 -7.81 -4.76 -16.71
C LEU A 390 -6.39 -4.18 -16.60
N LEU A 391 -5.42 -5.00 -16.19
CA LEU A 391 -4.02 -4.58 -16.10
C LEU A 391 -3.41 -4.30 -17.48
N LEU A 392 -3.71 -5.11 -18.50
CA LEU A 392 -3.27 -4.88 -19.89
C LEU A 392 -3.89 -3.62 -20.47
N LEU A 393 -5.18 -3.40 -20.26
CA LEU A 393 -5.84 -2.15 -20.66
C LEU A 393 -5.20 -0.94 -19.95
N GLY A 394 -4.91 -1.07 -18.67
CA GLY A 394 -4.18 -0.06 -17.92
C GLY A 394 -2.79 0.21 -18.51
N ALA A 395 -2.06 -0.83 -18.92
CA ALA A 395 -0.77 -0.70 -19.58
C ALA A 395 -0.88 0.02 -20.93
N ALA A 396 -1.88 -0.35 -21.76
CA ALA A 396 -2.15 0.30 -23.03
C ALA A 396 -2.47 1.80 -22.85
N MET A 397 -3.33 2.13 -21.90
CA MET A 397 -3.64 3.52 -21.56
C MET A 397 -2.38 4.26 -21.09
N ALA A 398 -1.55 3.67 -20.21
CA ALA A 398 -0.31 4.29 -19.79
C ALA A 398 0.65 4.54 -20.97
N ALA A 399 0.73 3.61 -21.93
CA ALA A 399 1.59 3.76 -23.10
C ALA A 399 1.18 4.95 -24.00
N MET A 400 -0.12 5.27 -24.01
CA MET A 400 -0.67 6.43 -24.75
C MET A 400 -0.40 7.77 -24.04
N GLN A 401 -0.04 7.76 -22.76
CA GLN A 401 0.23 8.97 -22.01
C GLN A 401 1.57 9.58 -22.45
N SER A 402 1.50 10.65 -23.21
CA SER A 402 2.67 11.42 -23.61
C SER A 402 3.26 12.23 -22.46
N LYS A 403 4.51 12.69 -22.62
CA LYS A 403 5.08 13.71 -21.74
C LYS A 403 4.22 14.96 -21.78
N LEU A 404 4.03 15.59 -20.62
CA LEU A 404 3.38 16.88 -20.55
C LEU A 404 4.43 17.97 -20.84
N LYS A 405 4.09 18.92 -21.71
CA LYS A 405 4.92 20.09 -21.92
C LYS A 405 4.95 20.88 -20.60
N ARG A 406 6.13 20.99 -19.98
CA ARG A 406 6.32 21.93 -18.88
C ARG A 406 6.06 23.33 -19.44
N THR A 407 4.93 23.89 -19.11
CA THR A 407 4.72 25.33 -19.27
C THR A 407 5.49 25.99 -18.11
N ASP A 408 6.78 26.23 -18.32
CA ASP A 408 7.52 27.19 -17.52
C ASP A 408 6.91 28.56 -17.85
N ARG A 409 5.87 28.94 -17.10
CA ARG A 409 5.52 30.36 -17.03
C ARG A 409 6.59 30.98 -16.14
N ALA A 410 7.70 31.34 -16.78
CA ALA A 410 8.54 32.42 -16.32
C ALA A 410 7.70 33.69 -16.46
N SER A 411 7.31 34.28 -15.36
CA SER A 411 7.06 35.72 -15.20
C SER A 411 6.99 35.99 -13.70
#